data_d032c06ebece61bb1b1dce55a7baa7f4
#
_entry.id   d032c06ebece61bb1b1dce55a7baa7f4
#
_cell.length_a   1.000
_cell.length_b   1.000
_cell.length_c   1.000
_cell.angle_alpha   90.00
_cell.angle_beta   90.00
_cell.angle_gamma   90.00
#
_symmetry.space_group_name_H-M   'P 1'
#
loop_
_entity.id
_entity.type
_entity.pdbx_description
1 polymer ?
#
loop_
_entity_poly.entity_id
_entity_poly.type
_entity_poly.pdbx_seq_one_letter_code
_entity_poly.pdbx_strand_id
1 'polypeptide(L)'
;MKNHLKVYLKEMNYHETDFIPCEMCGRQAVDIHHIDARGMGGSKEKDFIENLMGLCRSCHERYGDKKEEKAMLRVVHLVKMSQRKNL
;
A
#
# COMPACT_ATOMS: atom_id res chain seq x y z
N MET A 1 -3.54 9.37 -13.56
CA MET A 1 -3.34 8.63 -12.29
C MET A 1 -2.91 7.20 -12.58
N LYS A 2 -1.90 6.71 -11.89
CA LYS A 2 -1.40 5.35 -12.10
C LYS A 2 -2.43 4.32 -11.61
N ASN A 3 -2.46 3.17 -12.26
CA ASN A 3 -3.45 2.13 -11.97
C ASN A 3 -3.43 1.68 -10.50
N HIS A 4 -2.25 1.44 -9.93
CA HIS A 4 -2.17 0.98 -8.54
C HIS A 4 -2.69 2.03 -7.55
N LEU A 5 -2.52 3.31 -7.83
CA LEU A 5 -3.08 4.36 -6.99
C LEU A 5 -4.61 4.35 -7.05
N LYS A 6 -5.17 4.19 -8.26
CA LYS A 6 -6.64 4.10 -8.43
C LYS A 6 -7.22 2.93 -7.65
N VAL A 7 -6.58 1.77 -7.74
CA VAL A 7 -7.02 0.57 -7.02
C VAL A 7 -6.96 0.81 -5.52
N TYR A 8 -5.85 1.36 -5.04
CA TYR A 8 -5.68 1.62 -3.61
C TYR A 8 -6.75 2.55 -3.06
N LEU A 9 -6.96 3.69 -3.71
CA LEU A 9 -7.96 4.66 -3.26
C LEU A 9 -9.36 4.05 -3.24
N LYS A 10 -9.74 3.36 -4.31
CA LYS A 10 -11.05 2.74 -4.40
C LYS A 10 -11.26 1.68 -3.34
N GLU A 11 -10.34 0.73 -3.24
CA GLU A 11 -10.51 -0.42 -2.37
C GLU A 11 -10.31 -0.08 -0.88
N MET A 12 -9.51 0.93 -0.58
CA MET A 12 -9.33 1.41 0.80
C MET A 12 -10.32 2.51 1.17
N ASN A 13 -11.23 2.85 0.26
CA ASN A 13 -12.30 3.83 0.49
C ASN A 13 -11.77 5.23 0.81
N TYR A 14 -10.80 5.68 0.01
CA TYR A 14 -10.27 7.05 0.09
C TYR A 14 -10.67 7.86 -1.15
N HIS A 15 -10.89 9.15 -0.95
CA HIS A 15 -10.99 10.12 -2.04
C HIS A 15 -9.61 10.65 -2.38
N GLU A 16 -9.45 11.17 -3.61
CA GLU A 16 -8.16 11.73 -4.07
C GLU A 16 -7.63 12.84 -3.15
N THR A 17 -8.53 13.58 -2.51
CA THR A 17 -8.16 14.71 -1.66
C THR A 17 -8.00 14.34 -0.19
N ASP A 18 -8.23 13.09 0.18
CA ASP A 18 -8.09 12.66 1.55
C ASP A 18 -6.63 12.58 1.98
N PHE A 19 -6.40 12.82 3.27
CA PHE A 19 -5.13 12.49 3.88
C PHE A 19 -5.03 10.96 3.95
N ILE A 20 -3.98 10.40 3.37
CA ILE A 20 -3.75 8.94 3.38
C ILE A 20 -2.61 8.64 4.34
N PRO A 21 -2.90 8.00 5.47
CA PRO A 21 -1.84 7.70 6.43
C PRO A 21 -0.96 6.54 5.97
N CYS A 22 0.32 6.61 6.31
CA CYS A 22 1.22 5.48 6.19
C CYS A 22 0.69 4.35 7.06
N GLU A 23 0.57 3.15 6.51
CA GLU A 23 0.01 2.02 7.25
C GLU A 23 0.89 1.57 8.41
N MET A 24 2.18 1.91 8.37
CA MET A 24 3.12 1.54 9.42
C MET A 24 3.19 2.56 10.56
N CYS A 25 3.22 3.85 10.25
CA CYS A 25 3.49 4.87 11.28
C CYS A 25 2.44 5.99 11.38
N GLY A 26 1.49 6.06 10.47
CA GLY A 26 0.43 7.06 10.48
C GLY A 26 0.79 8.41 9.89
N ARG A 27 2.05 8.67 9.54
CA ARG A 27 2.44 9.88 8.82
C ARG A 27 1.87 9.83 7.42
N GLN A 28 1.89 10.95 6.71
CA GLN A 28 1.37 10.97 5.34
C GLN A 28 2.08 9.97 4.44
N ALA A 29 1.29 9.09 3.80
CA ALA A 29 1.82 8.18 2.80
C ALA A 29 2.23 8.97 1.56
N VAL A 30 3.35 8.62 0.96
CA VAL A 30 3.84 9.24 -0.26
C VAL A 30 3.97 8.25 -1.42
N ASP A 31 4.03 6.97 -1.10
CA ASP A 31 4.14 5.90 -2.10
C ASP A 31 3.07 4.84 -1.85
N ILE A 32 2.57 4.27 -2.94
CA ILE A 32 1.78 3.04 -2.86
C ILE A 32 2.74 1.92 -3.24
N HIS A 33 3.17 1.18 -2.24
CA HIS A 33 4.19 0.14 -2.36
C HIS A 33 3.57 -1.18 -2.79
N HIS A 34 4.20 -1.85 -3.75
CA HIS A 34 3.85 -3.24 -4.10
C HIS A 34 4.61 -4.16 -3.16
N ILE A 35 3.91 -4.90 -2.29
CA ILE A 35 4.55 -5.82 -1.35
C ILE A 35 5.34 -6.88 -2.13
N ASP A 36 4.72 -7.46 -3.16
CA ASP A 36 5.42 -8.24 -4.16
C ASP A 36 5.65 -7.34 -5.37
N ALA A 37 6.90 -7.17 -5.78
CA ALA A 37 7.27 -6.26 -6.86
C ALA A 37 6.58 -6.63 -8.17
N ARG A 38 6.25 -5.60 -8.98
CA ARG A 38 5.60 -5.80 -10.27
C ARG A 38 6.46 -6.57 -11.27
N GLY A 39 7.75 -6.60 -11.07
CA GLY A 39 8.69 -7.21 -11.99
C GLY A 39 8.98 -6.30 -13.19
N MET A 40 9.74 -6.83 -14.14
CA MET A 40 10.09 -6.09 -15.35
C MET A 40 8.86 -5.93 -16.24
N GLY A 41 8.71 -4.74 -16.84
CA GLY A 41 7.59 -4.44 -17.71
C GLY A 41 6.38 -3.82 -17.04
N GLY A 42 6.34 -3.78 -15.71
CA GLY A 42 5.29 -3.08 -14.99
C GLY A 42 3.88 -3.61 -15.21
N SER A 43 3.70 -4.91 -15.19
CA SER A 43 2.42 -5.57 -15.39
C SER A 43 1.39 -5.16 -14.33
N LYS A 44 0.12 -5.00 -14.74
CA LYS A 44 -0.99 -4.71 -13.83
C LYS A 44 -1.40 -5.90 -12.98
N GLU A 45 -0.83 -7.08 -13.23
CA GLU A 45 -1.15 -8.30 -12.49
C GLU A 45 -0.88 -8.17 -10.99
N LYS A 46 0.03 -7.30 -10.59
CA LYS A 46 0.36 -7.08 -9.18
C LYS A 46 -0.43 -5.92 -8.54
N ASP A 47 -1.31 -5.28 -9.31
CA ASP A 47 -2.09 -4.13 -8.83
C ASP A 47 -3.42 -4.57 -8.22
N PHE A 48 -3.38 -5.47 -7.24
CA PHE A 48 -4.56 -5.85 -6.47
C PHE A 48 -4.37 -5.38 -5.02
N ILE A 49 -5.48 -5.09 -4.35
CA ILE A 49 -5.42 -4.39 -3.06
C ILE A 49 -4.59 -5.10 -2.00
N GLU A 50 -4.62 -6.43 -1.97
CA GLU A 50 -3.85 -7.21 -1.00
C GLU A 50 -2.34 -7.03 -1.16
N ASN A 51 -1.90 -6.50 -2.29
CA ASN A 51 -0.50 -6.28 -2.60
C ASN A 51 -0.07 -4.81 -2.54
N LEU A 52 -1.01 -3.89 -2.25
CA LEU A 52 -0.76 -2.46 -2.32
C LEU A 52 -0.85 -1.83 -0.94
N MET A 53 0.20 -1.14 -0.53
CA MET A 53 0.31 -0.60 0.82
C MET A 53 0.80 0.84 0.80
N GLY A 54 0.02 1.75 1.40
CA GLY A 54 0.45 3.15 1.50
C GLY A 54 1.55 3.31 2.54
N LEU A 55 2.69 3.85 2.14
CA LEU A 55 3.84 4.05 3.02
C LEU A 55 4.41 5.46 2.87
N CYS A 56 4.85 6.02 3.99
CA CYS A 56 5.67 7.24 3.94
C CYS A 56 7.06 6.88 3.43
N ARG A 57 7.83 7.88 3.03
CA ARG A 57 9.17 7.65 2.48
C ARG A 57 10.06 6.87 3.44
N SER A 58 10.05 7.25 4.70
CA SER A 58 10.88 6.60 5.72
C SER A 58 10.56 5.13 5.90
N CYS A 59 9.27 4.80 6.01
CA CYS A 59 8.85 3.40 6.16
C CYS A 59 9.07 2.59 4.88
N HIS A 60 8.88 3.22 3.72
CA HIS A 60 9.17 2.55 2.45
C HIS A 60 10.64 2.16 2.36
N GLU A 61 11.54 3.06 2.73
CA GLU A 61 12.98 2.77 2.73
C GLU A 61 13.37 1.72 3.78
N ARG A 62 12.72 1.79 4.95
CA ARG A 62 13.05 0.90 6.07
C ARG A 62 12.55 -0.54 5.87
N TYR A 63 11.34 -0.70 5.34
CA TYR A 63 10.68 -2.01 5.27
C TYR A 63 10.34 -2.46 3.86
N GLY A 64 10.16 -1.53 2.92
CA GLY A 64 9.44 -1.75 1.68
C GLY A 64 10.01 -2.84 0.77
N ASP A 65 11.29 -2.81 0.51
CA ASP A 65 11.91 -3.71 -0.47
C ASP A 65 12.72 -4.83 0.19
N LYS A 66 12.42 -5.11 1.45
CA LYS A 66 13.15 -6.14 2.20
C LYS A 66 12.34 -7.41 2.25
N LYS A 67 12.89 -8.46 1.68
CA LYS A 67 12.24 -9.76 1.60
C LYS A 67 11.80 -10.27 2.97
N GLU A 68 12.62 -10.09 3.98
CA GLU A 68 12.35 -10.55 5.35
C GLU A 68 11.20 -9.80 6.03
N GLU A 69 10.81 -8.65 5.48
CA GLU A 69 9.73 -7.83 6.06
C GLU A 69 8.36 -8.06 5.41
N LYS A 70 8.31 -8.81 4.30
CA LYS A 70 7.07 -8.98 3.54
C LYS A 70 5.92 -9.57 4.35
N ALA A 71 6.20 -10.58 5.16
CA ALA A 71 5.15 -11.22 5.97
C ALA A 71 4.54 -10.23 6.96
N MET A 72 5.37 -9.43 7.62
CA MET A 72 4.89 -8.41 8.55
C MET A 72 4.07 -7.35 7.81
N LEU A 73 4.54 -6.88 6.66
CA LEU A 73 3.82 -5.88 5.87
C LEU A 73 2.44 -6.40 5.47
N ARG A 74 2.34 -7.66 5.06
CA ARG A 74 1.05 -8.26 4.70
C ARG A 74 0.08 -8.28 5.88
N VAL A 75 0.55 -8.63 7.07
CA VAL A 75 -0.31 -8.66 8.26
C VAL A 75 -0.80 -7.25 8.59
N VAL A 76 0.09 -6.27 8.60
CA VAL A 76 -0.29 -4.87 8.87
C VAL A 76 -1.33 -4.39 7.84
N HIS A 77 -1.09 -4.70 6.58
CA HIS A 77 -1.99 -4.27 5.50
C HIS A 77 -3.39 -4.92 5.63
N LEU A 78 -3.45 -6.21 5.95
CA LEU A 78 -4.73 -6.90 6.13
C LEU A 78 -5.53 -6.29 7.28
N VAL A 79 -4.88 -5.90 8.37
CA VAL A 79 -5.54 -5.22 9.48
C VAL A 79 -6.11 -3.87 9.01
N LYS A 80 -5.33 -3.10 8.27
CA LYS A 80 -5.79 -1.80 7.74
C LYS A 80 -6.94 -1.96 6.76
N MET A 81 -6.89 -2.95 5.89
CA MET A 81 -7.99 -3.25 4.97
C MET A 81 -9.27 -3.55 5.73
N SER A 82 -9.19 -4.37 6.76
CA SER A 82 -10.33 -4.71 7.59
C SER A 82 -10.93 -3.46 8.25
N GLN A 83 -10.09 -2.59 8.79
CA GLN A 83 -10.53 -1.34 9.41
C GLN A 83 -11.23 -0.42 8.41
N ARG A 84 -10.71 -0.32 7.18
CA ARG A 84 -11.28 0.55 6.15
C ARG A 84 -12.60 0.02 5.61
N LYS A 85 -12.78 -1.29 5.56
CA LYS A 85 -14.04 -1.90 5.09
C LYS A 85 -15.22 -1.61 6.00
N ASN A 86 -14.98 -1.32 7.26
CA ASN A 86 -16.01 -1.07 8.26
C ASN A 86 -16.45 0.40 8.36
N LEU A 87 -15.99 1.24 7.43
CA LEU A 87 -16.36 2.66 7.41
C LEU A 87 -17.64 2.91 6.65
#